data_df436d73db81d0649da569cff1a1f8e6
#
_entry.id   df436d73db81d0649da569cff1a1f8e6
#
_cell.length_a   1.000
_cell.length_b   1.000
_cell.length_c   1.000
_cell.angle_alpha   90.00
_cell.angle_beta   90.00
_cell.angle_gamma   90.00
#
_symmetry.space_group_name_H-M   'P 1'
#
loop_
_entity.id
_entity.type
_entity.pdbx_description
1 polymer ?
#
loop_
_entity_poly.entity_id
_entity_poly.type
_entity_poly.pdbx_seq_one_letter_code
_entity_poly.pdbx_strand_id
1 'polypeptide(L)'
;MNKLFLALMLSFTIAQEDTRGDFDQDDLSYDETTRAERRESMVIWRLTEDLDLSSEQAENFFPRFREHRANLDEYNKDERKMLMDVRVKIRDGEELSKSEMEKTIKKVAELRKDRVDLEYK
;
A
#
# COMPACT_ATOMS: atom_id res chain seq x y z
N MET A 1 -1.12 -55.60 23.60
CA MET A 1 -0.96 -54.22 23.14
C MET A 1 -1.09 -54.17 21.63
N ASN A 2 -2.07 -53.46 21.18
CA ASN A 2 -2.74 -53.64 19.91
C ASN A 2 -1.89 -53.24 18.70
N LYS A 3 -1.56 -54.25 17.90
CA LYS A 3 -0.95 -54.06 16.54
C LYS A 3 -1.86 -53.30 15.57
N LEU A 4 -3.13 -53.08 15.94
CA LEU A 4 -4.11 -52.29 15.20
C LEU A 4 -3.93 -50.76 15.33
N PHE A 5 -3.27 -50.29 16.41
CA PHE A 5 -3.04 -48.85 16.62
C PHE A 5 -1.82 -48.35 15.80
N LEU A 6 -0.90 -49.24 15.43
CA LEU A 6 0.27 -48.88 14.64
C LEU A 6 -0.07 -48.76 13.15
N ALA A 7 -1.10 -49.46 12.68
CA ALA A 7 -1.54 -49.39 11.27
C ALA A 7 -2.33 -48.14 10.95
N LEU A 8 -2.95 -47.51 11.95
CA LEU A 8 -3.75 -46.28 11.77
C LEU A 8 -2.90 -45.00 11.69
N MET A 9 -1.67 -45.06 12.24
CA MET A 9 -0.74 -43.92 12.20
C MET A 9 0.11 -43.86 10.93
N LEU A 10 0.17 -44.95 10.14
CA LEU A 10 0.94 -44.98 8.89
C LEU A 10 0.16 -44.48 7.67
N SER A 11 -1.14 -44.38 7.79
CA SER A 11 -1.99 -43.91 6.66
C SER A 11 -2.21 -42.39 6.62
N PHE A 12 -1.64 -41.62 7.58
CA PHE A 12 -1.80 -40.17 7.62
C PHE A 12 -0.61 -39.38 7.04
N THR A 13 0.44 -40.09 6.55
CA THR A 13 1.66 -39.47 6.06
C THR A 13 1.80 -39.41 4.54
N ILE A 14 0.76 -39.73 3.77
CA ILE A 14 0.82 -39.68 2.29
C ILE A 14 -0.27 -38.76 1.69
N ALA A 15 -0.57 -37.68 2.36
CA ALA A 15 -1.44 -36.63 1.77
C ALA A 15 -0.96 -35.23 2.15
N GLN A 16 0.34 -35.02 2.15
CA GLN A 16 0.93 -33.69 1.96
C GLN A 16 1.63 -33.70 0.61
N GLU A 17 0.82 -33.84 -0.40
CA GLU A 17 1.17 -33.42 -1.75
C GLU A 17 1.33 -31.90 -1.67
N ASP A 18 2.57 -31.49 -1.82
CA ASP A 18 3.12 -30.14 -1.87
C ASP A 18 2.44 -29.36 -3.02
N THR A 19 1.20 -28.95 -2.80
CA THR A 19 0.61 -27.87 -3.60
C THR A 19 1.14 -26.56 -3.10
N ARG A 20 2.47 -26.37 -3.17
CA ARG A 20 3.03 -25.07 -3.43
C ARG A 20 2.57 -24.69 -4.83
N GLY A 21 1.33 -24.27 -4.92
CA GLY A 21 0.85 -23.53 -6.05
C GLY A 21 1.84 -22.39 -6.27
N ASP A 22 2.42 -22.39 -7.44
CA ASP A 22 3.12 -21.28 -8.01
C ASP A 22 2.13 -20.10 -7.94
N PHE A 23 2.24 -19.30 -6.86
CA PHE A 23 1.50 -18.06 -6.75
C PHE A 23 2.12 -17.12 -7.75
N ASP A 24 1.60 -17.15 -8.95
CA ASP A 24 1.94 -16.21 -10.00
C ASP A 24 1.88 -14.81 -9.42
N GLN A 25 2.98 -14.09 -9.53
CA GLN A 25 3.14 -12.72 -9.06
C GLN A 25 2.11 -11.78 -9.71
N ASP A 26 1.54 -12.20 -10.84
CA ASP A 26 0.46 -11.55 -11.55
C ASP A 26 -0.89 -11.64 -10.81
N ASP A 27 -1.14 -12.72 -10.08
CA ASP A 27 -2.38 -12.92 -9.32
C ASP A 27 -2.45 -11.99 -8.09
N LEU A 28 -1.29 -11.68 -7.48
CA LEU A 28 -1.20 -10.73 -6.38
C LEU A 28 -1.43 -9.28 -6.84
N SER A 29 -0.98 -8.92 -8.04
CA SER A 29 -1.15 -7.58 -8.60
C SER A 29 -2.62 -7.30 -8.94
N TYR A 30 -3.32 -8.31 -9.48
CA TYR A 30 -4.75 -8.23 -9.78
C TYR A 30 -5.60 -8.05 -8.51
N ASP A 31 -5.29 -8.76 -7.44
CA ASP A 31 -6.01 -8.63 -6.17
C ASP A 31 -5.78 -7.26 -5.49
N GLU A 32 -4.58 -6.69 -5.57
CA GLU A 32 -4.30 -5.35 -5.06
C GLU A 32 -5.07 -4.25 -5.82
N THR A 33 -5.12 -4.35 -7.15
CA THR A 33 -5.87 -3.40 -7.99
C THR A 33 -7.35 -3.46 -7.67
N THR A 34 -7.91 -4.66 -7.58
CA THR A 34 -9.33 -4.88 -7.23
C THR A 34 -9.65 -4.36 -5.82
N ARG A 35 -8.75 -4.52 -4.87
CA ARG A 35 -8.91 -3.97 -3.51
C ARG A 35 -8.84 -2.45 -3.46
N ALA A 36 -7.99 -1.85 -4.28
CA ALA A 36 -7.87 -0.40 -4.39
C ALA A 36 -9.14 0.21 -4.99
N GLU A 37 -9.66 -0.38 -6.06
CA GLU A 37 -10.90 0.04 -6.71
C GLU A 37 -12.12 -0.09 -5.79
N ARG A 38 -12.22 -1.18 -5.02
CA ARG A 38 -13.29 -1.35 -4.04
C ARG A 38 -13.22 -0.30 -2.94
N ARG A 39 -12.01 0.01 -2.43
CA ARG A 39 -11.82 1.07 -1.42
C ARG A 39 -12.22 2.43 -1.97
N GLU A 40 -11.84 2.74 -3.21
CA GLU A 40 -12.22 3.99 -3.86
C GLU A 40 -13.72 4.10 -4.03
N SER A 41 -14.38 3.04 -4.51
CA SER A 41 -15.84 3.00 -4.65
C SER A 41 -16.57 3.21 -3.32
N MET A 42 -16.07 2.61 -2.24
CA MET A 42 -16.62 2.81 -0.90
C MET A 42 -16.45 4.26 -0.41
N VAL A 43 -15.31 4.88 -0.68
CA VAL A 43 -15.06 6.29 -0.31
C VAL A 43 -15.98 7.22 -1.09
N ILE A 44 -16.14 6.99 -2.40
CA ILE A 44 -17.03 7.77 -3.26
C ILE A 44 -18.48 7.66 -2.77
N TRP A 45 -18.94 6.44 -2.50
CA TRP A 45 -20.29 6.20 -1.99
C TRP A 45 -20.53 6.92 -0.66
N ARG A 46 -19.60 6.78 0.30
CA ARG A 46 -19.70 7.41 1.61
C ARG A 46 -19.69 8.93 1.52
N LEU A 47 -18.81 9.52 0.70
CA LEU A 47 -18.75 10.96 0.50
C LEU A 47 -20.04 11.49 -0.16
N THR A 48 -20.63 10.73 -1.08
CA THR A 48 -21.89 11.10 -1.72
C THR A 48 -23.03 11.17 -0.69
N GLU A 49 -23.10 10.20 0.23
CA GLU A 49 -24.09 10.20 1.32
C GLU A 49 -23.80 11.28 2.37
N ASP A 50 -22.57 11.37 2.87
CA ASP A 50 -22.21 12.28 3.96
C ASP A 50 -22.33 13.77 3.54
N LEU A 51 -22.07 14.07 2.27
CA LEU A 51 -22.15 15.43 1.72
C LEU A 51 -23.48 15.76 1.04
N ASP A 52 -24.38 14.78 0.92
CA ASP A 52 -25.68 14.92 0.25
C ASP A 52 -25.54 15.56 -1.16
N LEU A 53 -24.59 15.06 -1.94
CA LEU A 53 -24.28 15.62 -3.26
C LEU A 53 -25.37 15.28 -4.27
N SER A 54 -25.85 16.31 -4.99
CA SER A 54 -26.65 16.09 -6.19
C SER A 54 -25.79 15.43 -7.29
N SER A 55 -26.43 14.83 -8.29
CA SER A 55 -25.73 14.19 -9.42
C SER A 55 -24.79 15.17 -10.13
N GLU A 56 -25.23 16.41 -10.36
CA GLU A 56 -24.42 17.46 -10.98
C GLU A 56 -23.21 17.86 -10.11
N GLN A 57 -23.41 17.98 -8.80
CA GLN A 57 -22.32 18.26 -7.85
C GLN A 57 -21.32 17.09 -7.81
N ALA A 58 -21.79 15.86 -7.81
CA ALA A 58 -20.95 14.65 -7.82
C ALA A 58 -20.09 14.56 -9.09
N GLU A 59 -20.66 14.84 -10.27
CA GLU A 59 -19.95 14.88 -11.54
C GLU A 59 -18.79 15.88 -11.55
N ASN A 60 -18.94 17.01 -10.89
CA ASN A 60 -17.90 18.04 -10.78
C ASN A 60 -16.91 17.77 -9.64
N PHE A 61 -17.37 17.20 -8.53
CA PHE A 61 -16.57 16.99 -7.33
C PHE A 61 -15.61 15.81 -7.48
N PHE A 62 -16.07 14.64 -7.93
CA PHE A 62 -15.25 13.43 -7.92
C PHE A 62 -14.03 13.46 -8.83
N PRO A 63 -14.04 14.05 -10.03
CA PRO A 63 -12.81 14.18 -10.82
C PRO A 63 -11.74 14.99 -10.09
N ARG A 64 -12.11 16.11 -9.48
CA ARG A 64 -11.20 16.97 -8.70
C ARG A 64 -10.68 16.25 -7.44
N PHE A 65 -11.56 15.55 -6.76
CA PHE A 65 -11.19 14.74 -5.58
C PHE A 65 -10.18 13.66 -5.94
N ARG A 66 -10.38 12.95 -7.06
CA ARG A 66 -9.44 11.93 -7.52
C ARG A 66 -8.08 12.52 -7.90
N GLU A 67 -8.08 13.63 -8.62
CA GLU A 67 -6.86 14.35 -8.98
C GLU A 67 -6.09 14.81 -7.73
N HIS A 68 -6.78 15.44 -6.80
CA HIS A 68 -6.19 15.87 -5.53
C HIS A 68 -5.61 14.70 -4.75
N ARG A 69 -6.33 13.61 -4.65
CA ARG A 69 -5.88 12.38 -3.96
C ARG A 69 -4.67 11.74 -4.65
N ALA A 70 -4.67 11.68 -5.98
CA ALA A 70 -3.53 11.17 -6.74
C ALA A 70 -2.27 12.01 -6.49
N ASN A 71 -2.39 13.34 -6.45
CA ASN A 71 -1.29 14.23 -6.13
C ASN A 71 -0.78 14.02 -4.68
N LEU A 72 -1.67 13.87 -3.71
CA LEU A 72 -1.27 13.55 -2.33
C LEU A 72 -0.57 12.20 -2.22
N ASP A 73 -1.02 11.19 -2.95
CA ASP A 73 -0.40 9.87 -2.98
C ASP A 73 1.01 9.92 -3.59
N GLU A 74 1.24 10.77 -4.59
CA GLU A 74 2.55 10.99 -5.18
C GLU A 74 3.53 11.60 -4.16
N TYR A 75 3.15 12.65 -3.44
CA TYR A 75 3.96 13.23 -2.36
C TYR A 75 4.29 12.20 -1.27
N ASN A 76 3.31 11.41 -0.85
CA ASN A 76 3.52 10.36 0.13
C ASN A 76 4.47 9.25 -0.37
N LYS A 77 4.43 8.94 -1.65
CA LYS A 77 5.29 7.96 -2.31
C LYS A 77 6.75 8.43 -2.36
N ASP A 78 6.95 9.70 -2.72
CA ASP A 78 8.27 10.32 -2.77
C ASP A 78 8.89 10.44 -1.38
N GLU A 79 8.12 10.86 -0.38
CA GLU A 79 8.58 10.89 1.01
C GLU A 79 9.00 9.50 1.50
N ARG A 80 8.16 8.48 1.26
CA ARG A 80 8.49 7.09 1.64
C ARG A 80 9.74 6.59 0.94
N LYS A 81 9.92 6.88 -0.35
CA LYS A 81 11.11 6.49 -1.10
C LYS A 81 12.37 7.08 -0.49
N MET A 82 12.38 8.39 -0.21
CA MET A 82 13.52 9.05 0.41
C MET A 82 13.87 8.46 1.78
N LEU A 83 12.87 8.21 2.62
CA LEU A 83 13.08 7.62 3.94
C LEU A 83 13.54 6.16 3.85
N MET A 84 13.05 5.42 2.85
CA MET A 84 13.46 4.04 2.62
C MET A 84 14.92 3.96 2.15
N ASP A 85 15.35 4.85 1.26
CA ASP A 85 16.74 4.91 0.79
C ASP A 85 17.71 5.13 1.97
N VAL A 86 17.37 6.04 2.88
CA VAL A 86 18.14 6.27 4.11
C VAL A 86 18.14 5.01 5.00
N ARG A 87 16.98 4.39 5.18
CA ARG A 87 16.86 3.17 6.01
C ARG A 87 17.68 2.01 5.46
N VAL A 88 17.69 1.83 4.14
CA VAL A 88 18.49 0.79 3.48
C VAL A 88 19.97 1.02 3.71
N LYS A 89 20.48 2.24 3.53
CA LYS A 89 21.87 2.60 3.79
C LYS A 89 22.28 2.29 5.24
N ILE A 90 21.47 2.70 6.21
CA ILE A 90 21.75 2.43 7.64
C ILE A 90 21.75 0.92 7.91
N ARG A 91 20.80 0.17 7.35
CA ARG A 91 20.74 -1.29 7.52
C ARG A 91 21.97 -1.98 6.95
N ASP A 92 22.45 -1.52 5.81
CA ASP A 92 23.61 -2.09 5.11
C ASP A 92 24.95 -1.65 5.73
N GLY A 93 24.89 -0.88 6.84
CA GLY A 93 26.07 -0.44 7.59
C GLY A 93 26.81 0.74 6.96
N GLU A 94 26.20 1.42 5.99
CA GLU A 94 26.77 2.62 5.40
C GLU A 94 26.65 3.80 6.37
N GLU A 95 27.73 4.52 6.57
CA GLU A 95 27.71 5.76 7.33
C GLU A 95 27.12 6.88 6.48
N LEU A 96 26.01 7.43 6.95
CA LEU A 96 25.43 8.63 6.36
C LEU A 96 26.26 9.85 6.75
N SER A 97 26.77 10.54 5.76
CA SER A 97 27.45 11.82 6.01
C SER A 97 26.44 12.87 6.52
N LYS A 98 26.92 13.79 7.35
CA LYS A 98 26.10 14.90 7.86
C LYS A 98 25.43 15.67 6.72
N SER A 99 26.15 15.89 5.61
CA SER A 99 25.62 16.57 4.41
C SER A 99 24.47 15.81 3.75
N GLU A 100 24.53 14.47 3.68
CA GLU A 100 23.44 13.66 3.13
C GLU A 100 22.21 13.68 4.02
N MET A 101 22.39 13.61 5.34
CA MET A 101 21.30 13.76 6.29
C MET A 101 20.61 15.12 6.17
N GLU A 102 21.37 16.20 6.16
CA GLU A 102 20.84 17.56 6.02
C GLU A 102 20.07 17.74 4.69
N LYS A 103 20.60 17.22 3.58
CA LYS A 103 19.91 17.23 2.29
C LYS A 103 18.60 16.46 2.31
N THR A 104 18.59 15.28 2.92
CA THR A 104 17.38 14.46 3.02
C THR A 104 16.32 15.13 3.88
N ILE A 105 16.69 15.65 5.04
CA ILE A 105 15.78 16.39 5.93
C ILE A 105 15.17 17.59 5.21
N LYS A 106 15.99 18.35 4.48
CA LYS A 106 15.52 19.52 3.71
C LYS A 106 14.52 19.12 2.64
N LYS A 107 14.83 18.08 1.87
CA LYS A 107 13.91 17.58 0.83
C LYS A 107 12.59 17.07 1.39
N VAL A 108 12.62 16.32 2.49
CA VAL A 108 11.41 15.85 3.17
C VAL A 108 10.59 17.04 3.70
N ALA A 109 11.24 18.06 4.23
CA ALA A 109 10.55 19.27 4.70
C ALA A 109 9.91 20.06 3.53
N GLU A 110 10.58 20.16 2.38
CA GLU A 110 10.02 20.76 1.16
C GLU A 110 8.81 19.99 0.66
N LEU A 111 8.88 18.66 0.54
CA LEU A 111 7.75 17.82 0.16
C LEU A 111 6.55 17.95 1.09
N ARG A 112 6.78 18.01 2.40
CA ARG A 112 5.70 18.20 3.37
C ARG A 112 5.07 19.57 3.25
N LYS A 113 5.85 20.61 2.98
CA LYS A 113 5.33 21.95 2.72
C LYS A 113 4.46 21.97 1.47
N ASP A 114 4.97 21.41 0.36
CA ASP A 114 4.23 21.34 -0.91
C ASP A 114 2.92 20.55 -0.76
N ARG A 115 2.92 19.49 0.04
CA ARG A 115 1.71 18.73 0.38
C ARG A 115 0.71 19.58 1.14
N VAL A 116 1.15 20.33 2.15
CA VAL A 116 0.27 21.24 2.90
C VAL A 116 -0.29 22.32 1.98
N ASP A 117 0.53 22.92 1.12
CA ASP A 117 0.09 23.93 0.16
C ASP A 117 -0.96 23.36 -0.84
N LEU A 118 -0.87 22.08 -1.18
CA LEU A 118 -1.87 21.38 -2.00
C LEU A 118 -3.19 21.15 -1.24
N GLU A 119 -3.14 20.81 0.05
CA GLU A 119 -4.32 20.58 0.89
C GLU A 119 -5.16 21.87 1.11
N TYR A 120 -4.54 23.06 0.97
CA TYR A 120 -5.21 24.35 1.14
C TYR A 120 -5.70 25.02 -0.16
N LYS A 121 -5.53 24.37 -1.32
CA LYS A 121 -6.04 24.85 -2.61
C LYS A 121 -7.43 24.30 -2.91
#